data_91192bf9fa4a3ac1088df936e10123e5
#
_entry.id   91192bf9fa4a3ac1088df936e10123e5
#
_cell.length_a   1.000
_cell.length_b   1.000
_cell.length_c   1.000
_cell.angle_alpha   90.00
_cell.angle_beta   90.00
_cell.angle_gamma   90.00
#
_symmetry.space_group_name_H-M   'P 1'
#
loop_
_entity.id
_entity.type
_entity.pdbx_description
1 polymer ?
#
loop_
_entity_poly.entity_id
_entity_poly.type
_entity_poly.pdbx_seq_one_letter_code
_entity_poly.pdbx_strand_id
1 'polypeptide(L)'
;MRALRSRKPNAPAETPRVPVGIWAQWPRGARWSNEGMTRLVGFLIEGIAKEGTFMFRLVLPDWIRDEAEQDLQSLEAVAGRDYTLHSPRDAGWEAEDFPQLVEYANAEVPVEGWLSIFPTFDFAAGLEKPLAVIFPDAIPKTFHEYSDLAWGPVGNHFEWERKVRGLVTRADRLVTFSEHVRDEHVGRLFDIPASKVSVVPHAQPDLAPALPFVHNRTRTAKSLRKAGDLLRAHARQRGWGYLQDYPFEQAPYVAVSTQDRVTKNVRLIVDAALRATRRERRDLKIFSTAPLHFGADWTPLPSYIEQHLALRDIVSVPDLPRVEHAAFYHCAEVAVHASIFEGGHAPFPFSEAVSVGTPCLMANGPHVAELVASEPNLAPFVFDPNDADGLAALIGDTIDRREEVLAVQREVFERVRRRSWADVAAAYARAAVEGSVGQ
;
A
#
# COMPACT_ATOMS: atom_id res chain seq x y z
N MET A 1 66.33 -1.64 11.94
CA MET A 1 64.98 -1.88 12.44
C MET A 1 63.98 -1.76 11.28
N ARG A 2 63.50 -2.89 10.72
CA ARG A 2 62.48 -2.92 9.67
C ARG A 2 61.10 -2.96 10.38
N ALA A 3 60.27 -1.96 10.18
CA ALA A 3 58.92 -1.89 10.68
C ALA A 3 58.03 -2.98 10.01
N LEU A 4 57.52 -3.93 10.77
CA LEU A 4 56.51 -4.87 10.35
C LEU A 4 55.20 -4.09 10.13
N ARG A 5 54.78 -3.93 8.85
CA ARG A 5 53.44 -3.46 8.49
C ARG A 5 52.45 -4.56 8.86
N SER A 6 51.63 -4.33 9.88
CA SER A 6 50.46 -5.18 10.18
C SER A 6 49.50 -5.16 9.00
N ARG A 7 49.31 -6.30 8.34
CA ARG A 7 48.21 -6.53 7.41
C ARG A 7 46.90 -6.44 8.21
N LYS A 8 46.05 -5.48 7.85
CA LYS A 8 44.64 -5.49 8.28
C LYS A 8 44.05 -6.82 7.82
N PRO A 9 43.25 -7.52 8.66
CA PRO A 9 42.53 -8.68 8.21
C PRO A 9 41.64 -8.32 7.05
N ASN A 10 41.67 -9.10 5.96
CA ASN A 10 40.73 -8.97 4.84
C ASN A 10 39.31 -9.12 5.42
N ALA A 11 38.45 -8.16 5.12
CA ALA A 11 37.03 -8.34 5.37
C ALA A 11 36.57 -9.65 4.71
N PRO A 12 35.74 -10.49 5.38
CA PRO A 12 35.20 -11.70 4.79
C PRO A 12 34.56 -11.34 3.43
N ALA A 13 34.89 -12.15 2.40
CA ALA A 13 34.26 -11.99 1.09
C ALA A 13 32.73 -12.10 1.27
N GLU A 14 31.99 -11.09 0.88
CA GLU A 14 30.51 -11.13 0.91
C GLU A 14 30.06 -12.30 0.03
N THR A 15 29.19 -13.15 0.58
CA THR A 15 28.59 -14.26 -0.17
C THR A 15 27.80 -13.66 -1.35
N PRO A 16 27.99 -14.15 -2.60
CA PRO A 16 27.25 -13.67 -3.73
C PRO A 16 25.74 -13.81 -3.51
N ARG A 17 24.99 -12.73 -3.73
CA ARG A 17 23.53 -12.74 -3.58
C ARG A 17 22.87 -13.35 -4.82
N VAL A 18 21.74 -14.01 -4.61
CA VAL A 18 20.94 -14.60 -5.69
C VAL A 18 20.17 -13.49 -6.43
N PRO A 19 20.41 -13.28 -7.73
CA PRO A 19 19.72 -12.24 -8.48
C PRO A 19 18.30 -12.67 -8.87
N VAL A 20 17.31 -11.83 -8.53
CA VAL A 20 15.89 -12.01 -8.89
C VAL A 20 15.44 -10.82 -9.72
N GLY A 21 14.87 -11.09 -10.90
CA GLY A 21 14.35 -10.05 -11.77
C GLY A 21 13.01 -9.52 -11.27
N ILE A 22 12.82 -8.22 -11.29
CA ILE A 22 11.50 -7.58 -11.16
C ILE A 22 11.12 -7.04 -12.54
N TRP A 23 10.03 -7.56 -13.09
CA TRP A 23 9.46 -7.13 -14.36
C TRP A 23 8.45 -6.01 -14.14
N ALA A 24 8.74 -4.82 -14.65
CA ALA A 24 7.88 -3.65 -14.56
C ALA A 24 7.52 -3.09 -15.94
N GLN A 25 6.55 -3.70 -16.61
CA GLN A 25 5.97 -3.31 -17.89
C GLN A 25 5.13 -2.03 -17.74
N TRP A 26 5.80 -0.89 -17.49
CA TRP A 26 5.12 0.36 -17.16
C TRP A 26 4.54 1.07 -18.38
N PRO A 27 3.22 1.41 -18.41
CA PRO A 27 2.62 2.08 -19.56
C PRO A 27 3.19 3.48 -19.79
N ARG A 28 3.29 3.90 -21.06
CA ARG A 28 3.67 5.28 -21.40
C ARG A 28 2.66 6.27 -20.82
N GLY A 29 3.15 7.34 -20.23
CA GLY A 29 2.32 8.40 -19.63
C GLY A 29 1.80 8.11 -18.22
N ALA A 30 1.97 6.89 -17.71
CA ALA A 30 1.71 6.58 -16.31
C ALA A 30 2.90 6.97 -15.44
N ARG A 31 2.65 7.56 -14.28
CA ARG A 31 3.71 7.92 -13.31
C ARG A 31 4.11 6.70 -12.49
N TRP A 32 5.39 6.62 -12.15
CA TRP A 32 5.90 5.63 -11.20
C TRP A 32 5.41 5.91 -9.78
N SER A 33 5.53 7.15 -9.33
CA SER A 33 5.03 7.60 -8.04
C SER A 33 3.50 7.53 -7.97
N ASN A 34 2.92 7.29 -6.81
CA ASN A 34 1.48 7.23 -6.50
C ASN A 34 0.78 5.88 -6.74
N GLU A 35 1.47 4.84 -7.13
CA GLU A 35 0.89 3.50 -7.26
C GLU A 35 1.24 2.60 -6.05
N GLY A 36 0.25 1.86 -5.55
CA GLY A 36 0.45 0.96 -4.41
C GLY A 36 1.51 -0.11 -4.68
N MET A 37 1.64 -0.55 -5.94
CA MET A 37 2.60 -1.59 -6.32
C MET A 37 4.04 -1.06 -6.41
N THR A 38 4.26 0.19 -6.77
CA THR A 38 5.62 0.78 -6.72
C THR A 38 6.09 0.97 -5.27
N ARG A 39 5.17 1.34 -4.36
CA ARG A 39 5.46 1.33 -2.92
C ARG A 39 5.83 -0.08 -2.42
N LEU A 40 5.14 -1.11 -2.91
CA LEU A 40 5.49 -2.49 -2.59
C LEU A 40 6.90 -2.85 -3.07
N VAL A 41 7.26 -2.47 -4.30
CA VAL A 41 8.64 -2.66 -4.82
C VAL A 41 9.66 -2.00 -3.89
N GLY A 42 9.41 -0.77 -3.44
CA GLY A 42 10.27 -0.09 -2.45
C GLY A 42 10.41 -0.90 -1.15
N PHE A 43 9.32 -1.37 -0.58
CA PHE A 43 9.35 -2.20 0.64
C PHE A 43 10.07 -3.54 0.43
N LEU A 44 9.93 -4.16 -0.75
CA LEU A 44 10.65 -5.39 -1.08
C LEU A 44 12.16 -5.15 -1.19
N ILE A 45 12.58 -4.03 -1.81
CA ILE A 45 14.00 -3.65 -1.93
C ILE A 45 14.60 -3.38 -0.54
N GLU A 46 13.94 -2.61 0.32
CA GLU A 46 14.40 -2.38 1.70
C GLU A 46 14.42 -3.68 2.52
N GLY A 47 13.45 -4.57 2.26
CA GLY A 47 13.40 -5.89 2.88
C GLY A 47 14.60 -6.76 2.50
N ILE A 48 14.92 -6.85 1.20
CA ILE A 48 16.07 -7.60 0.69
C ILE A 48 17.40 -7.03 1.19
N ALA A 49 17.51 -5.72 1.32
CA ALA A 49 18.69 -5.06 1.88
C ALA A 49 19.00 -5.56 3.32
N LYS A 50 17.96 -5.85 4.10
CA LYS A 50 18.06 -6.37 5.47
C LYS A 50 18.21 -7.89 5.53
N GLU A 51 17.63 -8.60 4.57
CA GLU A 51 17.66 -10.07 4.48
C GLU A 51 19.03 -10.60 4.01
N GLY A 52 19.57 -10.03 2.95
CA GLY A 52 20.95 -10.22 2.51
C GLY A 52 21.26 -11.41 1.60
N THR A 53 20.33 -12.34 1.36
CA THR A 53 20.53 -13.53 0.49
C THR A 53 20.26 -13.23 -0.98
N PHE A 54 19.27 -12.38 -1.25
CA PHE A 54 18.84 -12.03 -2.61
C PHE A 54 19.22 -10.59 -2.97
N MET A 55 19.19 -10.29 -4.27
CA MET A 55 19.21 -8.93 -4.81
C MET A 55 18.18 -8.80 -5.92
N PHE A 56 17.60 -7.61 -6.09
CA PHE A 56 16.65 -7.37 -7.16
C PHE A 56 17.28 -6.70 -8.38
N ARG A 57 16.90 -7.15 -9.58
CA ARG A 57 17.22 -6.53 -10.87
C ARG A 57 15.95 -6.04 -11.51
N LEU A 58 15.68 -4.73 -11.41
CA LEU A 58 14.47 -4.14 -11.95
C LEU A 58 14.64 -3.86 -13.44
N VAL A 59 13.81 -4.47 -14.26
CA VAL A 59 13.73 -4.19 -15.69
C VAL A 59 12.59 -3.23 -15.95
N LEU A 60 12.93 -2.10 -16.56
CA LEU A 60 12.05 -0.94 -16.79
C LEU A 60 12.16 -0.46 -18.23
N PRO A 61 11.04 -0.03 -18.85
CA PRO A 61 11.11 0.75 -20.08
C PRO A 61 11.88 2.07 -19.89
N ASP A 62 12.53 2.57 -20.93
CA ASP A 62 13.35 3.78 -20.88
C ASP A 62 12.59 5.03 -20.41
N TRP A 63 11.30 5.13 -20.76
CA TRP A 63 10.48 6.31 -20.44
C TRP A 63 10.12 6.45 -18.96
N ILE A 64 10.31 5.43 -18.12
CA ILE A 64 10.00 5.50 -16.69
C ILE A 64 11.25 5.34 -15.81
N ARG A 65 12.39 5.00 -16.40
CA ARG A 65 13.61 4.63 -15.69
C ARG A 65 14.11 5.75 -14.75
N ASP A 66 14.10 6.99 -15.20
CA ASP A 66 14.62 8.11 -14.41
C ASP A 66 13.72 8.47 -13.23
N GLU A 67 12.39 8.39 -13.41
CA GLU A 67 11.44 8.58 -12.32
C GLU A 67 11.56 7.48 -11.27
N ALA A 68 11.71 6.23 -11.71
CA ALA A 68 11.92 5.09 -10.81
C ALA A 68 13.24 5.22 -10.04
N GLU A 69 14.33 5.63 -10.70
CA GLU A 69 15.61 5.86 -10.04
C GLU A 69 15.54 6.94 -8.97
N GLN A 70 14.88 8.05 -9.26
CA GLN A 70 14.69 9.15 -8.30
C GLN A 70 13.91 8.71 -7.07
N ASP A 71 12.85 7.91 -7.25
CA ASP A 71 12.03 7.38 -6.16
C ASP A 71 12.85 6.41 -5.29
N LEU A 72 13.55 5.46 -5.92
CA LEU A 72 14.31 4.43 -5.25
C LEU A 72 15.58 4.95 -4.55
N GLN A 73 16.13 6.10 -4.96
CA GLN A 73 17.25 6.75 -4.26
C GLN A 73 16.91 7.18 -2.83
N SER A 74 15.63 7.33 -2.52
CA SER A 74 15.16 7.69 -1.18
C SER A 74 15.17 6.52 -0.19
N LEU A 75 15.37 5.28 -0.66
CA LEU A 75 15.33 4.07 0.15
C LEU A 75 16.63 3.86 0.96
N GLU A 76 16.54 3.13 2.07
CA GLU A 76 17.69 2.72 2.87
C GLU A 76 18.54 1.60 2.23
N ALA A 77 18.18 1.16 1.02
CA ALA A 77 18.88 0.14 0.25
C ALA A 77 20.02 0.71 -0.60
N VAL A 78 21.06 -0.10 -0.88
CA VAL A 78 22.24 0.31 -1.64
C VAL A 78 22.16 -0.16 -3.08
N ALA A 79 22.11 0.76 -4.02
CA ALA A 79 22.20 0.46 -5.45
C ALA A 79 23.51 -0.28 -5.79
N GLY A 80 23.42 -1.27 -6.66
CA GLY A 80 24.57 -2.14 -7.03
C GLY A 80 24.76 -3.33 -6.08
N ARG A 81 24.32 -3.26 -4.83
CA ARG A 81 24.41 -4.34 -3.85
C ARG A 81 23.04 -5.01 -3.61
N ASP A 82 22.04 -4.24 -3.30
CA ASP A 82 20.70 -4.73 -2.92
C ASP A 82 19.76 -4.75 -4.11
N TYR A 83 19.91 -3.79 -5.02
CA TYR A 83 19.18 -3.73 -6.27
C TYR A 83 19.99 -3.07 -7.38
N THR A 84 19.59 -3.33 -8.63
CA THR A 84 20.06 -2.62 -9.82
C THR A 84 18.88 -2.28 -10.72
N LEU A 85 18.99 -1.17 -11.45
CA LEU A 85 18.05 -0.79 -12.49
C LEU A 85 18.61 -1.17 -13.85
N HIS A 86 17.77 -1.71 -14.70
CA HIS A 86 18.11 -2.15 -16.05
C HIS A 86 17.08 -1.59 -17.02
N SER A 87 17.55 -0.83 -18.01
CA SER A 87 16.75 -0.41 -19.14
C SER A 87 17.52 -0.61 -20.44
N PRO A 88 16.85 -0.78 -21.58
CA PRO A 88 17.50 -1.01 -22.87
C PRO A 88 18.58 0.04 -23.19
N ARG A 89 18.32 1.33 -22.96
CA ARG A 89 19.28 2.43 -23.22
C ARG A 89 20.58 2.28 -22.40
N ASP A 90 20.54 1.70 -21.21
CA ASP A 90 21.73 1.53 -20.36
C ASP A 90 22.73 0.55 -20.98
N ALA A 91 22.26 -0.36 -21.84
CA ALA A 91 23.07 -1.34 -22.59
C ALA A 91 23.24 -0.98 -24.07
N GLY A 92 22.76 0.16 -24.51
CA GLY A 92 22.81 0.59 -25.91
C GLY A 92 21.81 -0.13 -26.82
N TRP A 93 20.75 -0.70 -26.25
CA TRP A 93 19.63 -1.28 -26.99
C TRP A 93 18.57 -0.21 -27.28
N GLU A 94 17.89 -0.35 -28.41
CA GLU A 94 16.68 0.39 -28.70
C GLU A 94 15.48 -0.52 -28.49
N ALA A 95 14.58 -0.17 -27.54
CA ALA A 95 13.34 -0.87 -27.32
C ALA A 95 12.19 0.13 -27.29
N GLU A 96 11.40 0.13 -28.34
CA GLU A 96 10.24 1.02 -28.47
C GLU A 96 8.97 0.40 -27.87
N ASP A 97 8.94 -0.91 -27.69
CA ASP A 97 7.80 -1.69 -27.23
C ASP A 97 8.19 -2.77 -26.20
N PHE A 98 7.18 -3.44 -25.65
CA PHE A 98 7.38 -4.46 -24.63
C PHE A 98 7.95 -5.79 -25.14
N PRO A 99 7.65 -6.28 -26.36
CA PRO A 99 8.35 -7.41 -26.95
C PRO A 99 9.87 -7.22 -26.96
N GLN A 100 10.36 -6.08 -27.42
CA GLN A 100 11.80 -5.77 -27.45
C GLN A 100 12.38 -5.64 -26.01
N LEU A 101 11.59 -5.15 -25.06
CA LEU A 101 11.99 -5.13 -23.65
C LEU A 101 12.16 -6.56 -23.09
N VAL A 102 11.33 -7.51 -23.51
CA VAL A 102 11.47 -8.93 -23.14
C VAL A 102 12.73 -9.53 -23.74
N GLU A 103 13.02 -9.26 -25.02
CA GLU A 103 14.25 -9.71 -25.68
C GLU A 103 15.49 -9.21 -24.95
N TYR A 104 15.50 -7.91 -24.63
CA TYR A 104 16.56 -7.30 -23.82
C TYR A 104 16.70 -7.98 -22.45
N ALA A 105 15.60 -8.20 -21.73
CA ALA A 105 15.61 -8.80 -20.40
C ALA A 105 16.21 -10.21 -20.42
N ASN A 106 15.82 -11.03 -21.41
CA ASN A 106 16.33 -12.39 -21.56
C ASN A 106 17.81 -12.43 -21.96
N ALA A 107 18.27 -11.48 -22.79
CA ALA A 107 19.65 -11.44 -23.30
C ALA A 107 20.65 -10.82 -22.28
N GLU A 108 20.26 -9.72 -21.62
CA GLU A 108 21.22 -8.85 -20.92
C GLU A 108 21.06 -8.86 -19.38
N VAL A 109 19.94 -9.40 -18.85
CA VAL A 109 19.68 -9.34 -17.40
C VAL A 109 19.74 -10.75 -16.79
N PRO A 110 20.93 -11.20 -16.32
CA PRO A 110 21.07 -12.54 -15.75
C PRO A 110 20.35 -12.62 -14.39
N VAL A 111 19.35 -13.49 -14.28
CA VAL A 111 18.55 -13.75 -13.07
C VAL A 111 18.28 -15.24 -12.90
N GLU A 112 17.95 -15.66 -11.69
CA GLU A 112 17.51 -17.03 -11.40
C GLU A 112 15.99 -17.21 -11.55
N GLY A 113 15.23 -16.12 -11.48
CA GLY A 113 13.79 -16.13 -11.68
C GLY A 113 13.23 -14.70 -11.77
N TRP A 114 11.98 -14.58 -12.20
CA TRP A 114 11.30 -13.32 -12.43
C TRP A 114 10.10 -13.13 -11.51
N LEU A 115 9.89 -11.90 -11.08
CA LEU A 115 8.71 -11.43 -10.35
C LEU A 115 8.02 -10.35 -11.18
N SER A 116 6.87 -10.66 -11.78
CA SER A 116 6.01 -9.63 -12.39
C SER A 116 5.17 -8.94 -11.32
N ILE A 117 5.21 -7.62 -11.26
CA ILE A 117 4.54 -6.86 -10.19
C ILE A 117 3.04 -6.65 -10.42
N PHE A 118 2.54 -6.91 -11.63
CA PHE A 118 1.11 -6.85 -11.94
C PHE A 118 0.67 -8.03 -12.80
N PRO A 119 -0.55 -8.56 -12.60
CA PRO A 119 -1.08 -9.63 -13.43
C PRO A 119 -1.50 -9.16 -14.83
N THR A 120 -1.52 -7.86 -15.10
CA THR A 120 -1.77 -7.25 -16.41
C THR A 120 -0.51 -7.01 -17.22
N PHE A 121 0.67 -7.30 -16.68
CA PHE A 121 1.95 -7.18 -17.36
C PHE A 121 2.22 -8.41 -18.23
N ASP A 122 1.33 -8.64 -19.20
CA ASP A 122 1.18 -9.85 -19.98
C ASP A 122 2.42 -10.23 -20.81
N PHE A 123 3.27 -9.26 -21.18
CA PHE A 123 4.53 -9.56 -21.87
C PHE A 123 5.56 -10.30 -20.98
N ALA A 124 5.37 -10.30 -19.64
CA ALA A 124 6.16 -11.17 -18.76
C ALA A 124 6.07 -12.66 -19.14
N ALA A 125 5.02 -13.07 -19.86
CA ALA A 125 4.89 -14.44 -20.37
C ALA A 125 6.00 -14.86 -21.34
N GLY A 126 6.73 -13.91 -21.91
CA GLY A 126 7.88 -14.15 -22.80
C GLY A 126 9.22 -14.28 -22.06
N LEU A 127 9.27 -14.13 -20.74
CA LEU A 127 10.48 -14.31 -19.94
C LEU A 127 10.84 -15.80 -19.84
N GLU A 128 12.13 -16.13 -19.99
CA GLU A 128 12.58 -17.52 -20.14
C GLU A 128 12.81 -18.23 -18.80
N LYS A 129 13.17 -17.48 -17.74
CA LYS A 129 13.37 -18.05 -16.40
C LYS A 129 12.05 -18.28 -15.67
N PRO A 130 12.02 -19.03 -14.55
CA PRO A 130 10.83 -19.19 -13.73
C PRO A 130 10.16 -17.85 -13.43
N LEU A 131 8.83 -17.83 -13.50
CA LEU A 131 8.04 -16.62 -13.38
C LEU A 131 7.04 -16.71 -12.23
N ALA A 132 7.22 -15.86 -11.21
CA ALA A 132 6.18 -15.56 -10.25
C ALA A 132 5.43 -14.27 -10.65
N VAL A 133 4.12 -14.25 -10.39
CA VAL A 133 3.29 -13.08 -10.66
C VAL A 133 2.60 -12.63 -9.38
N ILE A 134 2.74 -11.36 -9.01
CA ILE A 134 1.99 -10.77 -7.92
C ILE A 134 0.54 -10.59 -8.39
N PHE A 135 -0.38 -11.20 -7.66
CA PHE A 135 -1.80 -11.09 -7.90
C PHE A 135 -2.47 -10.41 -6.70
N PRO A 136 -2.60 -9.06 -6.73
CA PRO A 136 -3.14 -8.32 -5.59
C PRO A 136 -4.62 -8.56 -5.39
N ASP A 137 -5.40 -8.59 -6.47
CA ASP A 137 -6.85 -8.78 -6.46
C ASP A 137 -7.42 -8.92 -7.89
N ALA A 138 -8.74 -9.16 -7.97
CA ALA A 138 -9.51 -9.16 -9.20
C ALA A 138 -10.69 -8.15 -9.12
N ILE A 139 -10.43 -6.98 -8.54
CA ILE A 139 -11.43 -5.90 -8.41
C ILE A 139 -12.17 -5.63 -9.73
N PRO A 140 -11.48 -5.49 -10.89
CA PRO A 140 -12.19 -5.25 -12.16
C PRO A 140 -13.19 -6.32 -12.56
N LYS A 141 -12.99 -7.57 -12.11
CA LYS A 141 -13.91 -8.69 -12.36
C LYS A 141 -15.02 -8.80 -11.31
N THR A 142 -14.74 -8.37 -10.10
CA THR A 142 -15.68 -8.46 -8.96
C THR A 142 -16.62 -7.27 -8.93
N PHE A 143 -16.14 -6.08 -9.30
CA PHE A 143 -16.89 -4.83 -9.30
C PHE A 143 -16.99 -4.30 -10.73
N HIS A 144 -18.00 -4.77 -11.48
CA HIS A 144 -18.17 -4.45 -12.91
C HIS A 144 -18.26 -2.95 -13.19
N GLU A 145 -19.02 -2.22 -12.38
CA GLU A 145 -19.16 -0.76 -12.53
C GLU A 145 -17.83 -0.02 -12.35
N TYR A 146 -16.93 -0.57 -11.53
CA TYR A 146 -15.59 -0.02 -11.37
C TYR A 146 -14.78 -0.08 -12.66
N SER A 147 -14.91 -1.15 -13.42
CA SER A 147 -14.22 -1.30 -14.71
C SER A 147 -14.66 -0.24 -15.71
N ASP A 148 -15.96 0.05 -15.77
CA ASP A 148 -16.51 1.04 -16.69
C ASP A 148 -16.15 2.48 -16.28
N LEU A 149 -16.17 2.79 -15.00
CA LEU A 149 -15.85 4.11 -14.48
C LEU A 149 -14.34 4.43 -14.49
N ALA A 150 -13.50 3.46 -14.14
CA ALA A 150 -12.07 3.69 -13.98
C ALA A 150 -11.26 3.43 -15.25
N TRP A 151 -11.75 2.60 -16.16
CA TRP A 151 -10.94 2.05 -17.27
C TRP A 151 -11.59 2.27 -18.64
N GLY A 152 -12.73 2.96 -18.70
CA GLY A 152 -13.46 3.23 -19.91
C GLY A 152 -14.41 2.10 -20.35
N PRO A 153 -14.90 2.11 -21.58
CA PRO A 153 -16.01 1.26 -22.02
C PRO A 153 -15.72 -0.24 -21.90
N VAL A 154 -16.79 -1.02 -21.82
CA VAL A 154 -16.87 -2.50 -21.60
C VAL A 154 -15.76 -3.34 -22.28
N GLY A 155 -15.21 -2.89 -23.39
CA GLY A 155 -14.09 -3.56 -24.08
C GLY A 155 -12.83 -3.72 -23.24
N ASN A 156 -12.54 -2.80 -22.34
CA ASN A 156 -11.34 -2.83 -21.50
C ASN A 156 -11.41 -3.93 -20.43
N HIS A 157 -12.60 -4.31 -19.97
CA HIS A 157 -12.77 -5.43 -19.05
C HIS A 157 -12.36 -6.76 -19.66
N PHE A 158 -12.79 -7.03 -20.90
CA PHE A 158 -12.42 -8.26 -21.62
C PHE A 158 -10.93 -8.31 -21.94
N GLU A 159 -10.33 -7.18 -22.31
CA GLU A 159 -8.89 -7.10 -22.53
C GLU A 159 -8.13 -7.33 -21.23
N TRP A 160 -8.54 -6.72 -20.14
CA TRP A 160 -7.98 -6.95 -18.80
C TRP A 160 -8.03 -8.44 -18.44
N GLU A 161 -9.21 -9.07 -18.57
CA GLU A 161 -9.38 -10.50 -18.25
C GLU A 161 -8.50 -11.38 -19.14
N ARG A 162 -8.42 -11.10 -20.42
CA ARG A 162 -7.59 -11.84 -21.37
C ARG A 162 -6.10 -11.77 -20.99
N LYS A 163 -5.58 -10.58 -20.69
CA LYS A 163 -4.20 -10.37 -20.26
C LYS A 163 -3.90 -11.11 -18.98
N VAL A 164 -4.74 -10.90 -17.96
CA VAL A 164 -4.58 -11.55 -16.65
C VAL A 164 -4.64 -13.06 -16.79
N ARG A 165 -5.64 -13.61 -17.47
CA ARG A 165 -5.78 -15.05 -17.66
C ARG A 165 -4.57 -15.66 -18.39
N GLY A 166 -4.09 -15.00 -19.45
CA GLY A 166 -2.89 -15.42 -20.18
C GLY A 166 -1.67 -15.50 -19.26
N LEU A 167 -1.43 -14.45 -18.47
CA LEU A 167 -0.26 -14.40 -17.62
C LEU A 167 -0.34 -15.35 -16.41
N VAL A 168 -1.48 -15.43 -15.70
CA VAL A 168 -1.61 -16.31 -14.53
C VAL A 168 -1.58 -17.80 -14.89
N THR A 169 -2.03 -18.13 -16.12
CA THR A 169 -1.91 -19.50 -16.64
C THR A 169 -0.45 -19.85 -16.94
N ARG A 170 0.31 -18.93 -17.54
CA ARG A 170 1.73 -19.13 -17.89
C ARG A 170 2.66 -19.13 -16.67
N ALA A 171 2.35 -18.30 -15.66
CA ALA A 171 3.19 -18.16 -14.48
C ALA A 171 3.45 -19.52 -13.80
N ASP A 172 4.65 -19.73 -13.28
CA ASP A 172 5.00 -20.91 -12.49
C ASP A 172 4.42 -20.81 -11.08
N ARG A 173 4.35 -19.59 -10.54
CA ARG A 173 3.83 -19.31 -9.20
C ARG A 173 3.03 -18.02 -9.21
N LEU A 174 1.96 -17.95 -8.41
CA LEU A 174 1.29 -16.70 -8.07
C LEU A 174 1.58 -16.34 -6.63
N VAL A 175 1.68 -15.05 -6.35
CA VAL A 175 1.83 -14.52 -4.98
C VAL A 175 0.62 -13.64 -4.68
N THR A 176 -0.17 -14.02 -3.69
CA THR A 176 -1.32 -13.24 -3.18
C THR A 176 -1.04 -12.73 -1.77
N PHE A 177 -1.79 -11.74 -1.33
CA PHE A 177 -1.59 -11.11 -0.03
C PHE A 177 -2.50 -11.70 1.07
N SER A 178 -3.51 -12.48 0.67
CA SER A 178 -4.51 -13.05 1.56
C SER A 178 -5.03 -14.39 1.05
N GLU A 179 -5.58 -15.18 1.97
CA GLU A 179 -6.26 -16.43 1.67
C GLU A 179 -7.50 -16.19 0.79
N HIS A 180 -8.25 -15.13 1.08
CA HIS A 180 -9.41 -14.74 0.28
C HIS A 180 -9.07 -14.51 -1.19
N VAL A 181 -7.98 -13.80 -1.47
CA VAL A 181 -7.55 -13.57 -2.86
C VAL A 181 -7.11 -14.88 -3.53
N ARG A 182 -6.42 -15.77 -2.80
CA ARG A 182 -6.08 -17.11 -3.33
C ARG A 182 -7.33 -17.90 -3.70
N ASP A 183 -8.30 -17.99 -2.77
CA ASP A 183 -9.42 -18.91 -2.93
C ASP A 183 -10.52 -18.34 -3.85
N GLU A 184 -10.91 -17.10 -3.62
CA GLU A 184 -12.02 -16.48 -4.34
C GLU A 184 -11.57 -15.86 -5.65
N HIS A 185 -10.48 -15.09 -5.67
CA HIS A 185 -10.08 -14.40 -6.89
C HIS A 185 -9.28 -15.30 -7.82
N VAL A 186 -8.23 -15.93 -7.32
CA VAL A 186 -7.38 -16.80 -8.16
C VAL A 186 -8.06 -18.14 -8.41
N GLY A 187 -8.52 -18.82 -7.37
CA GLY A 187 -9.15 -20.14 -7.46
C GLY A 187 -10.46 -20.09 -8.20
N ARG A 188 -11.47 -19.39 -7.65
CA ARG A 188 -12.83 -19.42 -8.20
C ARG A 188 -13.00 -18.65 -9.51
N LEU A 189 -12.35 -17.45 -9.66
CA LEU A 189 -12.57 -16.63 -10.87
C LEU A 189 -11.68 -17.02 -12.05
N PHE A 190 -10.49 -17.58 -11.80
CA PHE A 190 -9.53 -17.94 -12.85
C PHE A 190 -9.26 -19.45 -12.95
N ASP A 191 -9.81 -20.26 -12.06
CA ASP A 191 -9.66 -21.73 -12.04
C ASP A 191 -8.18 -22.16 -11.89
N ILE A 192 -7.43 -21.49 -11.04
CA ILE A 192 -6.03 -21.79 -10.75
C ILE A 192 -5.94 -22.58 -9.43
N PRO A 193 -5.23 -23.72 -9.42
CA PRO A 193 -5.13 -24.54 -8.22
C PRO A 193 -4.36 -23.84 -7.09
N ALA A 194 -4.80 -24.00 -5.85
CA ALA A 194 -4.16 -23.38 -4.68
C ALA A 194 -2.67 -23.79 -4.52
N SER A 195 -2.27 -24.97 -5.02
CA SER A 195 -0.88 -25.42 -5.02
C SER A 195 0.07 -24.52 -5.83
N LYS A 196 -0.48 -23.77 -6.80
CA LYS A 196 0.25 -22.79 -7.61
C LYS A 196 0.37 -21.43 -6.91
N VAL A 197 -0.27 -21.22 -5.75
CA VAL A 197 -0.39 -19.92 -5.11
C VAL A 197 0.36 -19.90 -3.77
N SER A 198 1.26 -18.94 -3.60
CA SER A 198 1.90 -18.61 -2.33
C SER A 198 1.16 -17.43 -1.69
N VAL A 199 0.58 -17.63 -0.51
CA VAL A 199 -0.03 -16.53 0.26
C VAL A 199 1.05 -15.89 1.10
N VAL A 200 1.37 -14.62 0.83
CA VAL A 200 2.41 -13.86 1.53
C VAL A 200 1.78 -12.56 2.06
N PRO A 201 1.19 -12.59 3.27
CA PRO A 201 0.68 -11.37 3.89
C PRO A 201 1.79 -10.35 4.10
N HIS A 202 1.49 -9.07 3.88
CA HIS A 202 2.46 -8.00 4.01
C HIS A 202 2.86 -7.75 5.47
N ALA A 203 4.06 -7.23 5.66
CA ALA A 203 4.45 -6.63 6.93
C ALA A 203 3.61 -5.37 7.18
N GLN A 204 3.34 -5.10 8.45
CA GLN A 204 2.50 -3.96 8.80
C GLN A 204 3.34 -2.69 9.00
N PRO A 205 2.88 -1.54 8.48
CA PRO A 205 3.59 -0.28 8.62
C PRO A 205 3.61 0.19 10.08
N ASP A 206 4.74 0.78 10.49
CA ASP A 206 4.91 1.47 11.76
C ASP A 206 5.33 2.92 11.47
N LEU A 207 4.46 3.88 11.79
CA LEU A 207 4.73 5.30 11.60
C LEU A 207 5.36 5.96 12.84
N ALA A 208 5.47 5.26 13.98
CA ALA A 208 6.05 5.82 15.20
C ALA A 208 7.47 6.39 15.02
N PRO A 209 8.37 5.75 14.22
CA PRO A 209 9.70 6.32 13.96
C PRO A 209 9.67 7.70 13.27
N ALA A 210 8.62 8.02 12.52
CA ALA A 210 8.48 9.34 11.89
C ALA A 210 8.18 10.46 12.89
N LEU A 211 7.70 10.12 14.10
CA LEU A 211 7.39 11.06 15.16
C LEU A 211 8.22 10.76 16.44
N PRO A 212 9.52 11.04 16.46
CA PRO A 212 10.41 10.65 17.57
C PRO A 212 10.04 11.30 18.91
N PHE A 213 9.13 12.26 18.92
CA PHE A 213 8.59 12.90 20.12
C PHE A 213 7.32 12.21 20.68
N VAL A 214 6.81 11.18 20.01
CA VAL A 214 5.70 10.34 20.47
C VAL A 214 6.28 9.11 21.18
N HIS A 215 6.22 9.12 22.50
CA HIS A 215 6.74 8.02 23.30
C HIS A 215 5.63 7.03 23.66
N ASN A 216 5.93 5.74 23.63
CA ASN A 216 5.02 4.65 23.96
C ASN A 216 3.67 4.72 23.22
N ARG A 217 3.66 5.26 22.00
CA ARG A 217 2.45 5.47 21.18
C ARG A 217 1.33 6.19 21.95
N THR A 218 1.70 7.14 22.82
CA THR A 218 0.76 7.85 23.70
C THR A 218 0.64 9.30 23.27
N ARG A 219 -0.58 9.80 23.24
CA ARG A 219 -0.90 11.21 23.02
C ARG A 219 -0.63 12.00 24.29
N THR A 220 0.06 13.12 24.15
CA THR A 220 0.25 14.13 25.18
C THR A 220 -0.02 15.51 24.59
N ALA A 221 -0.37 16.50 25.40
CA ALA A 221 -0.55 17.87 24.92
C ALA A 221 0.69 18.40 24.17
N LYS A 222 1.89 17.96 24.60
CA LYS A 222 3.15 18.34 23.94
C LYS A 222 3.32 17.65 22.58
N SER A 223 3.01 16.35 22.48
CA SER A 223 3.13 15.61 21.20
C SER A 223 2.10 16.06 20.20
N LEU A 224 0.85 16.31 20.63
CA LEU A 224 -0.22 16.85 19.78
C LEU A 224 0.15 18.22 19.20
N ARG A 225 0.70 19.14 20.04
CA ARG A 225 1.14 20.46 19.57
C ARG A 225 2.21 20.33 18.51
N LYS A 226 3.24 19.49 18.73
CA LYS A 226 4.31 19.27 17.74
C LYS A 226 3.78 18.66 16.45
N ALA A 227 2.88 17.70 16.52
CA ALA A 227 2.25 17.11 15.34
C ALA A 227 1.38 18.13 14.59
N GLY A 228 0.60 18.94 15.31
CA GLY A 228 -0.17 20.04 14.73
C GLY A 228 0.72 21.09 14.04
N ASP A 229 1.90 21.41 14.61
CA ASP A 229 2.87 22.32 13.99
C ASP A 229 3.41 21.78 12.66
N LEU A 230 3.67 20.46 12.55
CA LEU A 230 4.07 19.82 11.30
C LEU A 230 2.98 19.95 10.24
N LEU A 231 1.72 19.66 10.60
CA LEU A 231 0.60 19.79 9.67
C LEU A 231 0.38 21.23 9.20
N ARG A 232 0.46 22.22 10.10
CA ARG A 232 0.38 23.64 9.74
C ARG A 232 1.53 24.09 8.85
N ALA A 233 2.75 23.61 9.12
CA ALA A 233 3.91 23.90 8.27
C ALA A 233 3.73 23.35 6.85
N HIS A 234 3.24 22.10 6.73
CA HIS A 234 2.93 21.50 5.45
C HIS A 234 1.80 22.25 4.73
N ALA A 235 0.73 22.63 5.44
CA ALA A 235 -0.36 23.42 4.89
C ALA A 235 0.12 24.76 4.29
N ARG A 236 1.07 25.43 4.95
CA ARG A 236 1.71 26.65 4.41
C ARG A 236 2.50 26.38 3.14
N GLN A 237 3.28 25.28 3.08
CA GLN A 237 4.03 24.90 1.88
C GLN A 237 3.12 24.59 0.69
N ARG A 238 1.96 23.95 0.96
CA ARG A 238 0.96 23.58 -0.04
C ARG A 238 -0.01 24.71 -0.40
N GLY A 239 0.03 25.83 0.31
CA GLY A 239 -0.90 26.94 0.12
C GLY A 239 -2.34 26.64 0.56
N TRP A 240 -2.54 25.69 1.47
CA TRP A 240 -3.86 25.34 2.01
C TRP A 240 -4.30 26.34 3.08
N GLY A 241 -4.82 27.50 2.65
CA GLY A 241 -5.11 28.63 3.53
C GLY A 241 -5.93 28.31 4.78
N TYR A 242 -6.97 27.46 4.65
CA TYR A 242 -7.82 27.03 5.75
C TYR A 242 -7.04 26.27 6.87
N LEU A 243 -5.99 25.54 6.52
CA LEU A 243 -5.27 24.67 7.43
C LEU A 243 -4.01 25.30 8.04
N GLN A 244 -3.58 26.47 7.57
CA GLN A 244 -2.35 27.11 8.03
C GLN A 244 -2.39 27.47 9.52
N ASP A 245 -3.59 27.80 10.01
CA ASP A 245 -3.84 28.16 11.41
C ASP A 245 -4.84 27.22 12.10
N TYR A 246 -5.13 26.05 11.49
CA TYR A 246 -6.08 25.10 12.04
C TYR A 246 -5.55 24.50 13.36
N PRO A 247 -6.36 24.48 14.44
CA PRO A 247 -5.93 24.02 15.76
C PRO A 247 -6.01 22.47 15.85
N PHE A 248 -5.20 21.75 15.10
CA PHE A 248 -5.19 20.27 15.03
C PHE A 248 -5.12 19.58 16.39
N GLU A 249 -4.48 20.21 17.38
CA GLU A 249 -4.34 19.69 18.72
C GLU A 249 -5.57 19.88 19.64
N GLN A 250 -6.57 20.62 19.17
CA GLN A 250 -7.77 21.00 19.96
C GLN A 250 -9.06 20.64 19.24
N ALA A 251 -9.07 20.71 17.91
CA ALA A 251 -10.26 20.45 17.10
C ALA A 251 -10.34 18.95 16.78
N PRO A 252 -11.35 18.24 17.29
CA PRO A 252 -11.48 16.80 17.05
C PRO A 252 -11.78 16.50 15.61
N TYR A 253 -11.14 15.46 15.06
CA TYR A 253 -11.45 14.97 13.73
C TYR A 253 -11.27 13.47 13.55
N VAL A 254 -11.96 12.93 12.56
CA VAL A 254 -11.80 11.57 12.04
C VAL A 254 -10.77 11.59 10.92
N ALA A 255 -9.76 10.73 11.00
CA ALA A 255 -8.77 10.55 9.94
C ALA A 255 -9.21 9.45 8.97
N VAL A 256 -9.18 9.76 7.68
CA VAL A 256 -9.51 8.83 6.59
C VAL A 256 -8.36 8.84 5.58
N SER A 257 -7.44 7.88 5.70
CA SER A 257 -6.36 7.72 4.73
C SER A 257 -6.80 6.77 3.63
N THR A 258 -7.09 7.32 2.46
CA THR A 258 -7.64 6.55 1.34
C THR A 258 -7.45 7.29 0.02
N GLN A 259 -7.78 6.61 -1.07
CA GLN A 259 -8.01 7.18 -2.39
C GLN A 259 -9.51 7.22 -2.66
N ASP A 260 -9.96 8.10 -3.56
CA ASP A 260 -11.34 8.11 -3.99
C ASP A 260 -11.56 7.03 -5.06
N ARG A 261 -11.95 5.85 -4.61
CA ARG A 261 -12.33 4.70 -5.45
C ARG A 261 -13.61 4.08 -4.88
N VAL A 262 -14.42 3.47 -5.72
CA VAL A 262 -15.71 2.87 -5.32
C VAL A 262 -15.53 1.89 -4.15
N THR A 263 -14.50 1.03 -4.19
CA THR A 263 -14.23 0.05 -3.15
C THR A 263 -13.82 0.67 -1.80
N LYS A 264 -13.43 1.94 -1.78
CA LYS A 264 -13.00 2.64 -0.54
C LYS A 264 -14.18 3.21 0.26
N ASN A 265 -15.38 3.21 -0.31
CA ASN A 265 -16.64 3.54 0.38
C ASN A 265 -16.61 4.85 1.17
N VAL A 266 -15.96 5.88 0.61
CA VAL A 266 -15.81 7.19 1.26
C VAL A 266 -17.18 7.84 1.50
N ARG A 267 -18.17 7.56 0.64
CA ARG A 267 -19.54 8.04 0.81
C ARG A 267 -20.14 7.66 2.17
N LEU A 268 -19.94 6.41 2.62
CA LEU A 268 -20.42 5.98 3.94
C LEU A 268 -19.85 6.85 5.07
N ILE A 269 -18.58 7.22 4.97
CA ILE A 269 -17.92 8.06 5.98
C ILE A 269 -18.56 9.46 5.99
N VAL A 270 -18.84 10.02 4.81
CA VAL A 270 -19.56 11.30 4.69
C VAL A 270 -20.92 11.23 5.38
N ASP A 271 -21.68 10.17 5.11
CA ASP A 271 -23.01 9.96 5.71
C ASP A 271 -22.93 9.80 7.24
N ALA A 272 -21.99 8.99 7.73
CA ALA A 272 -21.79 8.80 9.16
C ALA A 272 -21.37 10.09 9.87
N ALA A 273 -20.47 10.86 9.26
CA ALA A 273 -20.04 12.15 9.82
C ALA A 273 -21.19 13.17 9.92
N LEU A 274 -22.01 13.27 8.86
CA LEU A 274 -23.18 14.14 8.87
C LEU A 274 -24.17 13.75 9.97
N ARG A 275 -24.28 12.46 10.28
CA ARG A 275 -25.11 11.97 11.40
C ARG A 275 -24.51 12.31 12.74
N ALA A 276 -23.22 12.04 12.94
CA ALA A 276 -22.50 12.37 14.17
C ALA A 276 -22.53 13.87 14.46
N THR A 277 -22.29 14.73 13.47
CA THR A 277 -22.29 16.19 13.64
C THR A 277 -23.70 16.77 13.83
N ARG A 278 -24.68 16.33 13.05
CA ARG A 278 -26.03 16.96 13.01
C ARG A 278 -27.00 16.38 14.02
N ARG A 279 -26.96 15.06 14.27
CA ARG A 279 -27.88 14.41 15.21
C ARG A 279 -27.30 14.36 16.63
N GLU A 280 -26.03 13.99 16.74
CA GLU A 280 -25.34 13.86 18.04
C GLU A 280 -24.72 15.16 18.51
N ARG A 281 -24.76 16.22 17.65
CA ARG A 281 -24.19 17.55 17.91
C ARG A 281 -22.72 17.54 18.32
N ARG A 282 -21.96 16.59 17.80
CA ARG A 282 -20.52 16.54 17.97
C ARG A 282 -19.86 17.51 16.99
N ASP A 283 -19.05 18.44 17.48
CA ASP A 283 -18.21 19.29 16.61
C ASP A 283 -17.01 18.46 16.12
N LEU A 284 -17.25 17.68 15.07
CA LEU A 284 -16.30 16.71 14.52
C LEU A 284 -16.06 17.00 13.05
N LYS A 285 -14.80 17.09 12.63
CA LYS A 285 -14.39 17.19 11.24
C LYS A 285 -14.00 15.82 10.69
N ILE A 286 -14.04 15.67 9.36
CA ILE A 286 -13.38 14.57 8.65
C ILE A 286 -12.24 15.15 7.85
N PHE A 287 -11.05 14.61 8.06
CA PHE A 287 -9.93 14.86 7.20
C PHE A 287 -9.64 13.62 6.36
N SER A 288 -9.62 13.77 5.04
CA SER A 288 -9.37 12.67 4.09
C SER A 288 -8.15 12.96 3.23
N THR A 289 -7.32 11.92 3.00
CA THR A 289 -6.23 12.00 2.02
C THR A 289 -6.72 11.84 0.57
N ALA A 290 -7.98 11.46 0.35
CA ALA A 290 -8.58 11.46 -0.97
C ALA A 290 -8.69 12.90 -1.51
N PRO A 291 -8.36 13.14 -2.79
CA PRO A 291 -8.52 14.44 -3.42
C PRO A 291 -9.99 14.72 -3.72
N LEU A 292 -10.71 15.25 -2.75
CA LEU A 292 -12.16 15.55 -2.82
C LEU A 292 -12.40 16.99 -3.31
N HIS A 293 -11.78 17.38 -4.43
CA HIS A 293 -11.88 18.71 -4.98
C HIS A 293 -13.08 18.85 -5.90
N PHE A 294 -13.68 20.05 -5.93
CA PHE A 294 -14.59 20.46 -7.00
C PHE A 294 -13.93 20.27 -8.38
N GLY A 295 -14.68 19.67 -9.32
CA GLY A 295 -14.20 19.44 -10.68
C GLY A 295 -13.35 18.19 -10.86
N ALA A 296 -13.30 17.28 -9.89
CA ALA A 296 -12.87 15.92 -10.12
C ALA A 296 -13.99 15.16 -10.84
N ASP A 297 -14.01 15.23 -12.15
CA ASP A 297 -15.11 14.73 -12.99
C ASP A 297 -15.22 13.20 -13.03
N TRP A 298 -14.29 12.49 -12.39
CA TRP A 298 -14.18 11.04 -12.44
C TRP A 298 -14.89 10.30 -11.28
N THR A 299 -15.37 11.04 -10.26
CA THR A 299 -16.21 10.45 -9.20
C THR A 299 -17.40 11.34 -8.85
N PRO A 300 -18.54 10.76 -8.41
CA PRO A 300 -19.70 11.53 -7.98
C PRO A 300 -19.56 12.11 -6.57
N LEU A 301 -18.49 11.81 -5.84
CA LEU A 301 -18.35 12.11 -4.42
C LEU A 301 -18.25 13.62 -4.11
N PRO A 302 -17.50 14.45 -4.87
CA PRO A 302 -17.50 15.89 -4.66
C PRO A 302 -18.89 16.53 -4.77
N SER A 303 -19.67 16.16 -5.79
CA SER A 303 -21.06 16.61 -5.95
C SER A 303 -21.96 16.13 -4.81
N TYR A 304 -21.77 14.92 -4.33
CA TYR A 304 -22.49 14.39 -3.18
C TYR A 304 -22.21 15.19 -1.90
N ILE A 305 -20.95 15.51 -1.64
CA ILE A 305 -20.52 16.34 -0.49
C ILE A 305 -21.18 17.73 -0.56
N GLU A 306 -21.21 18.34 -1.75
CA GLU A 306 -21.85 19.64 -1.98
C GLU A 306 -23.36 19.57 -1.75
N GLN A 307 -24.06 18.62 -2.38
CA GLN A 307 -25.52 18.47 -2.26
C GLN A 307 -25.97 18.27 -0.81
N HIS A 308 -25.15 17.63 0.01
CA HIS A 308 -25.44 17.40 1.42
C HIS A 308 -24.89 18.49 2.36
N LEU A 309 -24.37 19.60 1.79
CA LEU A 309 -23.77 20.72 2.54
C LEU A 309 -22.67 20.27 3.51
N ALA A 310 -21.92 19.23 3.14
CA ALA A 310 -20.88 18.64 3.96
C ALA A 310 -19.51 19.33 3.79
N LEU A 311 -19.40 20.34 2.96
CA LEU A 311 -18.18 21.11 2.67
C LEU A 311 -17.51 21.71 3.92
N ARG A 312 -18.32 22.06 4.92
CA ARG A 312 -17.81 22.57 6.19
C ARG A 312 -17.13 21.48 7.02
N ASP A 313 -17.59 20.23 6.88
CA ASP A 313 -17.27 19.15 7.80
C ASP A 313 -16.20 18.21 7.23
N ILE A 314 -15.96 18.28 5.91
CA ILE A 314 -15.01 17.41 5.22
C ILE A 314 -13.88 18.24 4.62
N VAL A 315 -12.66 17.85 4.92
CA VAL A 315 -11.43 18.53 4.47
C VAL A 315 -10.53 17.53 3.77
N SER A 316 -10.10 17.87 2.55
CA SER A 316 -9.16 17.06 1.77
C SER A 316 -7.71 17.51 2.08
N VAL A 317 -6.85 16.54 2.38
CA VAL A 317 -5.41 16.73 2.66
C VAL A 317 -4.58 15.71 1.87
N PRO A 318 -4.59 15.78 0.52
CA PRO A 318 -3.94 14.78 -0.32
C PRO A 318 -2.41 14.84 -0.24
N ASP A 319 -1.76 13.74 -0.64
CA ASP A 319 -0.31 13.65 -0.84
C ASP A 319 0.51 14.03 0.41
N LEU A 320 0.10 13.54 1.57
CA LEU A 320 0.87 13.75 2.81
C LEU A 320 2.18 12.94 2.77
N PRO A 321 3.35 13.57 2.92
CA PRO A 321 4.60 12.85 3.15
C PRO A 321 4.54 12.04 4.45
N ARG A 322 5.45 11.09 4.63
CA ARG A 322 5.43 10.13 5.75
C ARG A 322 5.33 10.76 7.14
N VAL A 323 6.04 11.87 7.36
CA VAL A 323 6.05 12.55 8.66
C VAL A 323 4.70 13.23 8.93
N GLU A 324 4.19 13.93 7.95
CA GLU A 324 2.88 14.61 8.01
C GLU A 324 1.73 13.61 8.07
N HIS A 325 1.85 12.47 7.38
CA HIS A 325 0.89 11.38 7.46
C HIS A 325 0.84 10.76 8.87
N ALA A 326 2.00 10.57 9.51
CA ALA A 326 2.08 10.15 10.89
C ALA A 326 1.46 11.20 11.85
N ALA A 327 1.73 12.49 11.63
CA ALA A 327 1.15 13.58 12.41
C ALA A 327 -0.37 13.69 12.22
N PHE A 328 -0.84 13.47 11.00
CA PHE A 328 -2.25 13.41 10.64
C PHE A 328 -3.00 12.34 11.46
N TYR A 329 -2.49 11.13 11.54
CA TYR A 329 -3.09 10.14 12.41
C TYR A 329 -2.94 10.49 13.90
N HIS A 330 -1.77 10.95 14.32
CA HIS A 330 -1.52 11.23 15.75
C HIS A 330 -2.47 12.29 16.33
N CYS A 331 -2.84 13.31 15.56
CA CYS A 331 -3.79 14.35 16.00
C CYS A 331 -5.26 13.91 15.91
N ALA A 332 -5.60 12.86 15.17
CA ALA A 332 -6.98 12.40 14.99
C ALA A 332 -7.57 11.78 16.28
N GLU A 333 -8.87 11.93 16.50
CA GLU A 333 -9.56 11.22 17.59
C GLU A 333 -9.70 9.72 17.26
N VAL A 334 -10.04 9.41 16.03
CA VAL A 334 -10.21 8.06 15.51
C VAL A 334 -9.86 8.04 14.03
N ALA A 335 -9.30 6.93 13.56
CA ALA A 335 -9.17 6.64 12.14
C ALA A 335 -10.31 5.74 11.66
N VAL A 336 -10.76 5.91 10.43
CA VAL A 336 -11.77 5.05 9.81
C VAL A 336 -11.26 4.49 8.49
N HIS A 337 -11.25 3.17 8.38
CA HIS A 337 -10.97 2.43 7.16
C HIS A 337 -12.28 1.82 6.65
N ALA A 338 -12.92 2.48 5.68
CA ALA A 338 -14.24 2.08 5.18
C ALA A 338 -14.19 1.20 3.92
N SER A 339 -13.00 0.78 3.48
CA SER A 339 -12.85 -0.06 2.30
C SER A 339 -13.63 -1.36 2.45
N ILE A 340 -14.49 -1.64 1.47
CA ILE A 340 -15.27 -2.89 1.40
C ILE A 340 -14.44 -4.05 0.88
N PHE A 341 -13.32 -3.75 0.22
CA PHE A 341 -12.39 -4.74 -0.30
C PHE A 341 -10.96 -4.19 -0.39
N GLU A 342 -10.01 -5.00 0.04
CA GLU A 342 -8.56 -4.86 -0.19
C GLU A 342 -7.99 -6.25 -0.48
N GLY A 343 -6.95 -6.31 -1.31
CA GLY A 343 -6.25 -7.57 -1.57
C GLY A 343 -5.41 -8.09 -0.40
N GLY A 344 -5.11 -7.22 0.58
CA GLY A 344 -4.27 -7.53 1.73
C GLY A 344 -4.97 -8.34 2.82
N HIS A 345 -4.20 -8.87 3.76
CA HIS A 345 -4.68 -9.60 4.94
C HIS A 345 -5.11 -8.68 6.09
N ALA A 346 -4.47 -7.51 6.21
CA ALA A 346 -4.79 -6.50 7.22
C ALA A 346 -4.64 -5.11 6.62
N PRO A 347 -5.57 -4.18 6.88
CA PRO A 347 -5.50 -2.85 6.29
C PRO A 347 -4.35 -2.04 6.90
N PHE A 348 -3.52 -1.43 6.05
CA PHE A 348 -2.44 -0.53 6.48
C PHE A 348 -2.93 0.63 7.37
N PRO A 349 -4.08 1.28 7.09
CA PRO A 349 -4.61 2.33 7.93
C PRO A 349 -4.80 1.94 9.40
N PHE A 350 -5.15 0.68 9.69
CA PHE A 350 -5.21 0.17 11.07
C PHE A 350 -3.84 0.27 11.76
N SER A 351 -2.82 -0.30 11.15
CA SER A 351 -1.48 -0.32 11.72
C SER A 351 -0.83 1.07 11.76
N GLU A 352 -1.03 1.86 10.72
CA GLU A 352 -0.55 3.25 10.65
C GLU A 352 -1.11 4.10 11.79
N ALA A 353 -2.42 4.07 12.01
CA ALA A 353 -3.10 4.83 13.05
C ALA A 353 -2.69 4.36 14.45
N VAL A 354 -2.78 3.05 14.71
CA VAL A 354 -2.46 2.48 16.04
C VAL A 354 -1.00 2.68 16.40
N SER A 355 -0.10 2.63 15.42
CA SER A 355 1.34 2.83 15.65
C SER A 355 1.68 4.21 16.22
N VAL A 356 0.88 5.21 15.95
CA VAL A 356 1.07 6.59 16.47
C VAL A 356 0.05 6.97 17.54
N GLY A 357 -0.71 6.01 18.04
CA GLY A 357 -1.58 6.19 19.21
C GLY A 357 -3.00 6.64 18.87
N THR A 358 -3.55 6.27 17.72
CA THR A 358 -4.92 6.58 17.32
C THR A 358 -5.69 5.29 17.04
N PRO A 359 -6.87 5.07 17.67
CA PRO A 359 -7.69 3.91 17.39
C PRO A 359 -8.23 3.93 15.96
N CYS A 360 -8.50 2.75 15.39
CA CYS A 360 -8.99 2.61 14.02
C CYS A 360 -10.24 1.74 13.98
N LEU A 361 -11.28 2.22 13.30
CA LEU A 361 -12.48 1.47 12.95
C LEU A 361 -12.37 0.94 11.52
N MET A 362 -12.85 -0.28 11.29
CA MET A 362 -12.68 -0.96 10.01
C MET A 362 -14.02 -1.48 9.49
N ALA A 363 -14.27 -1.31 8.18
CA ALA A 363 -15.44 -1.92 7.54
C ALA A 363 -15.28 -3.46 7.46
N ASN A 364 -16.38 -4.19 7.62
CA ASN A 364 -16.41 -5.64 7.49
C ASN A 364 -16.28 -6.05 6.02
N GLY A 365 -15.05 -6.06 5.53
CA GLY A 365 -14.68 -6.62 4.23
C GLY A 365 -13.88 -7.92 4.40
N PRO A 366 -13.65 -8.70 3.32
CA PRO A 366 -12.94 -9.98 3.40
C PRO A 366 -11.57 -9.89 4.09
N HIS A 367 -10.81 -8.86 3.80
CA HIS A 367 -9.49 -8.59 4.38
C HIS A 367 -9.55 -8.32 5.89
N VAL A 368 -10.62 -7.66 6.37
CA VAL A 368 -10.84 -7.43 7.81
C VAL A 368 -11.39 -8.69 8.47
N ALA A 369 -12.22 -9.47 7.78
CA ALA A 369 -12.71 -10.74 8.29
C ALA A 369 -11.57 -11.74 8.55
N GLU A 370 -10.56 -11.82 7.67
CA GLU A 370 -9.36 -12.64 7.90
C GLU A 370 -8.57 -12.16 9.14
N LEU A 371 -8.40 -10.83 9.28
CA LEU A 371 -7.73 -10.26 10.44
C LEU A 371 -8.51 -10.58 11.73
N VAL A 372 -9.82 -10.40 11.74
CA VAL A 372 -10.68 -10.71 12.91
C VAL A 372 -10.69 -12.20 13.24
N ALA A 373 -10.64 -13.08 12.23
CA ALA A 373 -10.54 -14.51 12.46
C ALA A 373 -9.27 -14.90 13.23
N SER A 374 -8.16 -14.22 12.96
CA SER A 374 -6.89 -14.40 13.68
C SER A 374 -6.81 -13.59 14.98
N GLU A 375 -7.54 -12.47 15.07
CA GLU A 375 -7.51 -11.50 16.16
C GLU A 375 -8.94 -11.11 16.61
N PRO A 376 -9.69 -12.03 17.26
CA PRO A 376 -11.14 -11.86 17.58
C PRO A 376 -11.45 -10.62 18.44
N ASN A 377 -10.47 -10.13 19.19
CA ASN A 377 -10.61 -8.92 20.02
C ASN A 377 -10.86 -7.65 19.19
N LEU A 378 -10.67 -7.70 17.87
CA LEU A 378 -10.95 -6.58 16.96
C LEU A 378 -12.43 -6.54 16.53
N ALA A 379 -13.22 -7.60 16.71
CA ALA A 379 -14.61 -7.66 16.27
C ALA A 379 -15.48 -6.47 16.74
N PRO A 380 -15.34 -5.93 17.98
CA PRO A 380 -16.11 -4.76 18.42
C PRO A 380 -15.80 -3.45 17.68
N PHE A 381 -14.70 -3.39 16.91
CA PHE A 381 -14.25 -2.21 16.18
C PHE A 381 -14.46 -2.34 14.67
N VAL A 382 -15.28 -3.31 14.27
CA VAL A 382 -15.65 -3.59 12.89
C VAL A 382 -17.10 -3.22 12.67
N PHE A 383 -17.40 -2.48 11.63
CA PHE A 383 -18.73 -2.00 11.29
C PHE A 383 -19.25 -2.57 9.97
N ASP A 384 -20.57 -2.63 9.80
CA ASP A 384 -21.21 -2.97 8.53
C ASP A 384 -20.93 -1.84 7.50
N PRO A 385 -20.33 -2.15 6.33
CA PRO A 385 -20.05 -1.17 5.28
C PRO A 385 -21.29 -0.51 4.66
N ASN A 386 -22.50 -0.93 5.05
CA ASN A 386 -23.76 -0.34 4.58
C ASN A 386 -24.50 0.42 5.68
N ASP A 387 -24.00 0.43 6.93
CA ASP A 387 -24.67 1.05 8.08
C ASP A 387 -23.96 2.33 8.55
N ALA A 388 -24.41 3.47 8.02
CA ALA A 388 -23.87 4.78 8.41
C ALA A 388 -24.33 5.23 9.81
N ASP A 389 -25.48 4.78 10.30
CA ASP A 389 -25.93 5.08 11.66
C ASP A 389 -25.09 4.29 12.68
N GLY A 390 -24.85 3.01 12.41
CA GLY A 390 -23.95 2.17 13.23
C GLY A 390 -22.52 2.72 13.24
N LEU A 391 -21.98 3.15 12.10
CA LEU A 391 -20.64 3.79 12.05
C LEU A 391 -20.61 5.08 12.85
N ALA A 392 -21.63 5.95 12.75
CA ALA A 392 -21.70 7.20 13.51
C ALA A 392 -21.68 6.94 15.02
N ALA A 393 -22.50 5.98 15.47
CA ALA A 393 -22.55 5.58 16.89
C ALA A 393 -21.20 5.00 17.36
N LEU A 394 -20.57 4.14 16.53
CA LEU A 394 -19.29 3.52 16.85
C LEU A 394 -18.14 4.55 16.90
N ILE A 395 -18.15 5.57 16.03
CA ILE A 395 -17.23 6.71 16.10
C ILE A 395 -17.39 7.41 17.45
N GLY A 396 -18.63 7.71 17.87
CA GLY A 396 -18.94 8.33 19.13
C GLY A 396 -18.41 7.53 20.34
N ASP A 397 -18.77 6.25 20.42
CA ASP A 397 -18.32 5.34 21.49
C ASP A 397 -16.78 5.22 21.52
N THR A 398 -16.15 5.11 20.35
CA THR A 398 -14.69 5.03 20.27
C THR A 398 -14.00 6.30 20.80
N ILE A 399 -14.55 7.50 20.51
CA ILE A 399 -14.00 8.75 21.03
C ILE A 399 -14.17 8.80 22.54
N ASP A 400 -15.32 8.42 23.07
CA ASP A 400 -15.63 8.45 24.51
C ASP A 400 -14.80 7.42 25.30
N ARG A 401 -14.45 6.27 24.69
CA ARG A 401 -13.66 5.18 25.29
C ARG A 401 -12.28 4.99 24.65
N ARG A 402 -11.73 6.06 24.12
CA ARG A 402 -10.55 6.06 23.26
C ARG A 402 -9.37 5.24 23.79
N GLU A 403 -8.99 5.42 25.04
CA GLU A 403 -7.83 4.73 25.61
C GLU A 403 -8.07 3.23 25.83
N GLU A 404 -9.30 2.82 26.13
CA GLU A 404 -9.68 1.41 26.25
C GLU A 404 -9.61 0.71 24.89
N VAL A 405 -10.20 1.34 23.85
CA VAL A 405 -10.17 0.82 22.48
C VAL A 405 -8.72 0.71 21.98
N LEU A 406 -7.95 1.77 22.19
CA LEU A 406 -6.56 1.81 21.76
C LEU A 406 -5.69 0.76 22.48
N ALA A 407 -5.96 0.47 23.76
CA ALA A 407 -5.22 -0.56 24.50
C ALA A 407 -5.39 -1.94 23.85
N VAL A 408 -6.61 -2.32 23.51
CA VAL A 408 -6.89 -3.59 22.80
C VAL A 408 -6.22 -3.62 21.44
N GLN A 409 -6.35 -2.55 20.67
CA GLN A 409 -5.78 -2.49 19.31
C GLN A 409 -4.24 -2.47 19.30
N ARG A 410 -3.59 -1.89 20.30
CA ARG A 410 -2.13 -1.93 20.47
C ARG A 410 -1.61 -3.36 20.67
N GLU A 411 -2.31 -4.17 21.47
CA GLU A 411 -1.91 -5.56 21.67
C GLU A 411 -1.96 -6.35 20.35
N VAL A 412 -2.98 -6.13 19.54
CA VAL A 412 -3.09 -6.75 18.22
C VAL A 412 -1.99 -6.22 17.30
N PHE A 413 -1.77 -4.91 17.25
CA PHE A 413 -0.72 -4.30 16.44
C PHE A 413 0.66 -4.88 16.76
N GLU A 414 0.99 -5.09 18.05
CA GLU A 414 2.28 -5.69 18.44
C GLU A 414 2.42 -7.16 17.97
N ARG A 415 1.32 -7.86 17.74
CA ARG A 415 1.37 -9.22 17.16
C ARG A 415 1.53 -9.18 15.65
N VAL A 416 0.70 -8.41 14.94
CA VAL A 416 0.69 -8.39 13.46
C VAL A 416 1.95 -7.75 12.86
N ARG A 417 2.59 -6.82 13.57
CA ARG A 417 3.84 -6.19 13.13
C ARG A 417 5.09 -7.05 13.27
N ARG A 418 5.01 -8.26 13.86
CA ARG A 418 6.17 -9.14 14.02
C ARG A 418 6.74 -9.62 12.70
N ARG A 419 5.92 -9.73 11.66
CA ARG A 419 6.39 -10.02 10.32
C ARG A 419 7.17 -8.84 9.79
N SER A 420 8.40 -9.07 9.37
CA SER A 420 9.28 -8.03 8.81
C SER A 420 9.16 -7.98 7.28
N TRP A 421 9.52 -6.83 6.70
CA TRP A 421 9.66 -6.73 5.25
C TRP A 421 10.81 -7.58 4.70
N ALA A 422 11.81 -7.94 5.53
CA ALA A 422 12.84 -8.90 5.17
C ALA A 422 12.24 -10.30 4.93
N ASP A 423 11.35 -10.77 5.82
CA ASP A 423 10.65 -12.06 5.65
C ASP A 423 9.75 -12.06 4.41
N VAL A 424 9.02 -10.96 4.20
CA VAL A 424 8.13 -10.79 3.04
C VAL A 424 8.94 -10.81 1.75
N ALA A 425 9.99 -9.99 1.65
CA ALA A 425 10.83 -9.89 0.46
C ALA A 425 11.52 -11.21 0.13
N ALA A 426 12.03 -11.93 1.15
CA ALA A 426 12.59 -13.27 0.97
C ALA A 426 11.54 -14.26 0.44
N ALA A 427 10.30 -14.20 0.91
CA ALA A 427 9.22 -15.07 0.42
C ALA A 427 8.89 -14.80 -1.06
N TYR A 428 8.85 -13.52 -1.46
CA TYR A 428 8.64 -13.13 -2.86
C TYR A 428 9.81 -13.58 -3.76
N ALA A 429 11.06 -13.38 -3.29
CA ALA A 429 12.24 -13.81 -4.03
C ALA A 429 12.26 -15.33 -4.21
N ARG A 430 11.98 -16.11 -3.16
CA ARG A 430 11.85 -17.57 -3.24
C ARG A 430 10.78 -17.99 -4.22
N ALA A 431 9.60 -17.39 -4.18
CA ALA A 431 8.51 -17.71 -5.11
C ALA A 431 8.93 -17.50 -6.58
N ALA A 432 9.81 -16.53 -6.84
CA ALA A 432 10.31 -16.24 -8.19
C ALA A 432 11.36 -17.27 -8.65
N VAL A 433 12.23 -17.80 -7.76
CA VAL A 433 13.32 -18.69 -8.15
C VAL A 433 12.99 -20.17 -8.04
N GLU A 434 12.08 -20.58 -7.14
CA GLU A 434 11.76 -21.99 -6.92
C GLU A 434 10.93 -22.61 -8.04
N GLY A 435 10.29 -21.79 -8.90
CA GLY A 435 9.45 -22.30 -9.98
C GLY A 435 8.31 -23.21 -9.48
N SER A 436 7.70 -23.97 -10.35
CA SER A 436 6.90 -25.13 -9.95
C SER A 436 7.88 -26.23 -9.50
N VAL A 437 7.99 -26.44 -8.18
CA VAL A 437 8.62 -27.66 -7.66
C VAL A 437 7.94 -28.83 -8.37
N GLY A 438 8.73 -29.60 -9.10
CA GLY A 438 8.29 -30.59 -10.09
C GLY A 438 7.10 -31.42 -9.65
N GLN A 439 6.15 -31.53 -10.58
CA GLN A 439 5.11 -32.55 -10.55
C GLN A 439 5.70 -33.94 -10.59
#